data_bc5c6d10cd868b77005b62d0505c349a
#
_entry.id   bc5c6d10cd868b77005b62d0505c349a
#
_cell.length_a   1.000
_cell.length_b   1.000
_cell.length_c   1.000
_cell.angle_alpha   90.00
_cell.angle_beta   90.00
_cell.angle_gamma   90.00
#
_symmetry.space_group_name_H-M   'P 1'
#
loop_
_entity.id
_entity.type
_entity.pdbx_description
1 polymer ?
#
loop_
_entity_poly.entity_id
_entity_poly.type
_entity_poly.pdbx_seq_one_letter_code
_entity_poly.pdbx_strand_id
1 'polypeptide(L)'
;MSISGKPVVAIVGRINVGKSTLFNRIIGRRIAIVKNEPGITRDRIYSECEWKGNQFILIDTGGIEFIKKEEIQEKISVQIEIAIEEADLIILLVDIKEGINPDDFKAVKIIREKSKPTILVANKGDIQESELKLYEFYELGFGDPFIISAEHGLNVDDLLDRIVSLISKVKVKSEKEEKNIIKVSILGKQNVGKSSLLNKILGEDRIIVSEHPGTTRDAIEAIFKHNSLKLIFIDTAGLRGKSKLREDIEYYSTLRTYKAVDNSDIVLLILDSTQGVSIQDKKIASYIKKEKRACIIILNKCDLIKDEVDKSLLIKEIRYELAFIKNSPIILTSSLTGYNIDKIIFKIKEVAFQYSKKIPTSVLNTFVRKMVSKNPPKLVKGNTLKISYITQVGIKPPKFLLFVNNPKLMYNSYHRYLENKLYEAFGFEGSPIIINSAKKDKRGE
;
A
#
# COMPACT_ATOMS: atom_id res chain seq x y z
N MET A 1 9.69 1.55 -1.42
CA MET A 1 8.30 1.53 -1.98
C MET A 1 8.34 0.80 -3.29
N SER A 2 7.69 -0.36 -3.42
CA SER A 2 7.63 -1.07 -4.69
C SER A 2 6.91 -0.19 -5.73
N ILE A 3 7.61 0.16 -6.78
CA ILE A 3 7.04 0.83 -7.95
C ILE A 3 5.98 -0.14 -8.50
N SER A 4 4.70 0.21 -8.45
CA SER A 4 3.55 -0.58 -8.92
C SER A 4 3.19 -1.90 -8.20
N GLY A 5 3.59 -2.12 -6.93
CA GLY A 5 3.23 -3.35 -6.19
C GLY A 5 3.91 -4.64 -6.67
N LYS A 6 4.93 -4.53 -7.54
CA LYS A 6 5.75 -5.64 -8.02
C LYS A 6 7.04 -5.73 -7.20
N PRO A 7 7.55 -6.95 -6.91
CA PRO A 7 8.84 -7.12 -6.25
C PRO A 7 9.96 -6.48 -7.07
N VAL A 8 10.95 -5.91 -6.38
CA VAL A 8 12.10 -5.25 -6.98
C VAL A 8 13.35 -6.09 -6.75
N VAL A 9 14.10 -6.37 -7.83
CA VAL A 9 15.35 -7.14 -7.83
C VAL A 9 16.48 -6.25 -8.32
N ALA A 10 17.50 -5.99 -7.49
CA ALA A 10 18.64 -5.17 -7.88
C ALA A 10 19.88 -6.02 -8.17
N ILE A 11 20.57 -5.75 -9.28
CA ILE A 11 21.86 -6.33 -9.61
C ILE A 11 22.94 -5.40 -9.07
N VAL A 12 23.72 -5.86 -8.10
CA VAL A 12 24.78 -5.12 -7.41
C VAL A 12 26.11 -5.85 -7.59
N GLY A 13 27.19 -5.12 -7.69
CA GLY A 13 28.55 -5.67 -7.81
C GLY A 13 29.51 -4.60 -8.32
N ARG A 14 30.82 -4.84 -8.27
CA ARG A 14 31.84 -3.94 -8.75
C ARG A 14 31.79 -3.70 -10.28
N ILE A 15 32.57 -2.78 -10.77
CA ILE A 15 32.71 -2.47 -12.20
C ILE A 15 33.23 -3.70 -12.96
N ASN A 16 32.73 -3.95 -14.18
CA ASN A 16 33.15 -5.02 -15.10
C ASN A 16 32.83 -6.47 -14.70
N VAL A 17 32.05 -6.73 -13.63
CA VAL A 17 31.60 -8.10 -13.29
C VAL A 17 30.49 -8.62 -14.24
N GLY A 18 29.95 -7.77 -15.13
CA GLY A 18 28.95 -8.16 -16.10
C GLY A 18 27.50 -7.85 -15.70
N LYS A 19 27.26 -6.85 -14.83
CA LYS A 19 25.92 -6.42 -14.40
C LYS A 19 24.99 -6.12 -15.58
N SER A 20 25.42 -5.22 -16.45
CA SER A 20 24.63 -4.80 -17.63
C SER A 20 24.51 -5.94 -18.67
N THR A 21 25.48 -6.83 -18.75
CA THR A 21 25.39 -8.03 -19.60
C THR A 21 24.29 -8.96 -19.08
N LEU A 22 24.25 -9.21 -17.77
CA LEU A 22 23.19 -10.03 -17.14
C LEU A 22 21.82 -9.36 -17.29
N PHE A 23 21.73 -8.07 -17.02
CA PHE A 23 20.52 -7.28 -17.19
C PHE A 23 19.96 -7.38 -18.62
N ASN A 24 20.80 -7.09 -19.62
CA ASN A 24 20.40 -7.19 -21.03
C ASN A 24 20.05 -8.62 -21.45
N ARG A 25 20.70 -9.62 -20.90
CA ARG A 25 20.41 -11.03 -21.15
C ARG A 25 19.04 -11.42 -20.63
N ILE A 26 18.68 -10.97 -19.45
CA ILE A 26 17.37 -11.20 -18.84
C ILE A 26 16.28 -10.50 -19.67
N ILE A 27 16.47 -9.24 -20.03
CA ILE A 27 15.48 -8.45 -20.80
C ILE A 27 15.33 -8.96 -22.23
N GLY A 28 16.43 -9.35 -22.91
CA GLY A 28 16.44 -9.77 -24.30
C GLY A 28 15.73 -11.09 -24.60
N ARG A 29 15.34 -11.87 -23.61
CA ARG A 29 14.67 -13.18 -23.74
C ARG A 29 13.14 -13.10 -23.95
N ARG A 30 12.56 -12.00 -24.46
CA ARG A 30 11.09 -11.77 -24.58
C ARG A 30 10.36 -11.80 -23.22
N ILE A 31 11.08 -11.56 -22.13
CA ILE A 31 10.57 -11.57 -20.77
C ILE A 31 10.03 -10.18 -20.38
N ALA A 32 10.43 -9.13 -21.11
CA ALA A 32 10.02 -7.77 -20.83
C ALA A 32 8.69 -7.42 -21.51
N ILE A 33 7.66 -7.11 -20.73
CA ILE A 33 6.47 -6.43 -21.22
C ILE A 33 6.77 -4.94 -21.26
N VAL A 34 7.24 -4.45 -22.41
CA VAL A 34 7.42 -2.99 -22.60
C VAL A 34 6.04 -2.37 -22.78
N LYS A 35 5.40 -1.96 -21.69
CA LYS A 35 4.31 -0.99 -21.73
C LYS A 35 4.92 0.41 -21.65
N ASN A 36 4.85 1.14 -22.78
CA ASN A 36 5.08 2.57 -22.79
C ASN A 36 3.93 3.27 -22.04
N GLU A 37 4.03 3.42 -20.71
CA GLU A 37 3.21 4.37 -19.97
C GLU A 37 3.95 5.72 -19.94
N PRO A 38 3.29 6.83 -20.32
CA PRO A 38 3.89 8.16 -20.26
C PRO A 38 4.04 8.56 -18.79
N GLY A 39 5.28 8.67 -18.31
CA GLY A 39 5.61 9.12 -16.96
C GLY A 39 6.78 8.40 -16.27
N ILE A 40 7.25 7.29 -16.80
CA ILE A 40 8.48 6.64 -16.34
C ILE A 40 9.59 7.13 -17.26
N THR A 41 10.51 7.91 -16.71
CA THR A 41 11.67 8.50 -17.40
C THR A 41 12.47 7.45 -18.16
N ARG A 42 12.95 7.82 -19.35
CA ARG A 42 13.73 7.07 -20.33
C ARG A 42 15.08 6.49 -19.83
N ASP A 43 15.26 6.24 -18.55
CA ASP A 43 16.50 5.72 -18.00
C ASP A 43 16.48 4.20 -18.06
N ARG A 44 17.49 3.63 -18.74
CA ARG A 44 17.72 2.19 -18.93
C ARG A 44 17.93 1.38 -17.63
N ILE A 45 17.62 1.93 -16.49
CA ILE A 45 17.99 1.44 -15.17
C ILE A 45 16.93 0.47 -14.61
N TYR A 46 15.65 0.66 -14.98
CA TYR A 46 14.53 -0.14 -14.47
C TYR A 46 13.84 -0.86 -15.62
N SER A 47 13.60 -2.17 -15.47
CA SER A 47 12.86 -2.94 -16.45
C SER A 47 11.86 -3.88 -15.81
N GLU A 48 10.64 -3.91 -16.33
CA GLU A 48 9.65 -4.91 -15.92
C GLU A 48 9.97 -6.25 -16.57
N CYS A 49 10.09 -7.28 -15.75
CA CYS A 49 10.37 -8.65 -16.17
C CYS A 49 9.22 -9.58 -15.75
N GLU A 50 8.98 -10.61 -16.57
CA GLU A 50 8.06 -11.71 -16.26
C GLU A 50 8.75 -13.05 -16.49
N TRP A 51 8.71 -13.94 -15.50
CA TRP A 51 9.22 -15.30 -15.62
C TRP A 51 8.24 -16.30 -15.03
N LYS A 52 7.81 -17.27 -15.82
CA LYS A 52 6.83 -18.31 -15.43
C LYS A 52 5.58 -17.72 -14.75
N GLY A 53 5.07 -16.60 -15.30
CA GLY A 53 3.87 -15.90 -14.79
C GLY A 53 4.10 -15.01 -13.56
N ASN A 54 5.34 -14.88 -13.09
CA ASN A 54 5.68 -13.99 -11.98
C ASN A 54 6.33 -12.70 -12.50
N GLN A 55 5.75 -11.55 -12.12
CA GLN A 55 6.23 -10.24 -12.54
C GLN A 55 7.10 -9.60 -11.44
N PHE A 56 8.21 -9.00 -11.83
CA PHE A 56 9.11 -8.26 -10.98
C PHE A 56 9.81 -7.13 -11.75
N ILE A 57 10.39 -6.17 -11.02
CA ILE A 57 11.17 -5.07 -11.59
C ILE A 57 12.64 -5.39 -11.40
N LEU A 58 13.43 -5.34 -12.46
CA LEU A 58 14.88 -5.52 -12.42
C LEU A 58 15.57 -4.17 -12.49
N ILE A 59 16.55 -3.93 -11.61
CA ILE A 59 17.38 -2.70 -11.58
C ILE A 59 18.81 -3.05 -11.95
N ASP A 60 19.37 -2.32 -12.93
CA ASP A 60 20.80 -2.37 -13.25
C ASP A 60 21.53 -1.19 -12.58
N THR A 61 22.33 -1.48 -11.54
CA THR A 61 23.16 -0.45 -10.92
C THR A 61 24.38 -0.06 -11.75
N GLY A 62 24.79 -0.86 -12.75
CA GLY A 62 25.87 -0.53 -13.68
C GLY A 62 25.53 0.57 -14.69
N GLY A 63 24.25 0.73 -15.05
CA GLY A 63 23.79 1.82 -15.90
C GLY A 63 23.83 3.19 -15.22
N ILE A 64 23.90 3.23 -13.90
CA ILE A 64 24.00 4.44 -13.08
C ILE A 64 25.39 5.08 -13.17
N GLU A 65 26.43 4.28 -13.42
CA GLU A 65 27.84 4.70 -13.46
C GLU A 65 28.19 5.53 -14.71
N PHE A 66 27.36 5.52 -15.76
CA PHE A 66 27.65 6.22 -17.04
C PHE A 66 27.24 7.70 -17.10
N ILE A 67 26.61 8.23 -16.05
CA ILE A 67 26.10 9.62 -16.04
C ILE A 67 27.08 10.54 -15.28
N LYS A 68 28.15 11.03 -15.98
CA LYS A 68 29.09 12.10 -15.64
C LYS A 68 30.39 11.75 -14.90
N LYS A 69 31.46 12.21 -15.56
CA LYS A 69 32.86 11.84 -15.32
C LYS A 69 33.65 12.67 -14.29
N GLU A 70 33.11 13.60 -13.52
CA GLU A 70 33.96 14.55 -12.75
C GLU A 70 33.63 14.79 -11.25
N GLU A 71 32.66 14.10 -10.61
CA GLU A 71 32.43 14.23 -9.13
C GLU A 71 32.02 12.89 -8.49
N ILE A 72 32.78 11.82 -8.74
CA ILE A 72 32.18 10.49 -9.03
C ILE A 72 32.16 9.53 -7.82
N GLN A 73 33.06 9.64 -6.86
CA GLN A 73 33.17 8.56 -5.84
C GLN A 73 32.10 8.62 -4.72
N GLU A 74 31.65 9.81 -4.31
CA GLU A 74 30.61 9.92 -3.27
C GLU A 74 29.18 9.74 -3.81
N LYS A 75 28.93 10.13 -5.08
CA LYS A 75 27.58 10.01 -5.68
C LYS A 75 27.25 8.59 -6.15
N ILE A 76 28.22 7.78 -6.51
CA ILE A 76 28.03 6.37 -6.93
C ILE A 76 27.60 5.52 -5.73
N SER A 77 28.19 5.72 -4.56
CA SER A 77 27.79 5.01 -3.34
C SER A 77 26.34 5.29 -2.94
N VAL A 78 25.88 6.53 -3.05
CA VAL A 78 24.51 6.92 -2.72
C VAL A 78 23.46 6.27 -3.65
N GLN A 79 23.75 6.14 -4.94
CA GLN A 79 22.79 5.54 -5.87
C GLN A 79 22.73 4.02 -5.75
N ILE A 80 23.86 3.37 -5.45
CA ILE A 80 23.88 1.94 -5.10
C ILE A 80 23.12 1.70 -3.81
N GLU A 81 23.27 2.56 -2.80
CA GLU A 81 22.51 2.48 -1.56
C GLU A 81 21.01 2.62 -1.79
N ILE A 82 20.58 3.55 -2.64
CA ILE A 82 19.16 3.73 -3.01
C ILE A 82 18.62 2.47 -3.69
N ALA A 83 19.35 1.90 -4.65
CA ALA A 83 18.92 0.68 -5.34
C ALA A 83 18.83 -0.52 -4.38
N ILE A 84 19.78 -0.66 -3.44
CA ILE A 84 19.74 -1.68 -2.39
C ILE A 84 18.54 -1.45 -1.45
N GLU A 85 18.24 -0.20 -1.11
CA GLU A 85 17.13 0.14 -0.23
C GLU A 85 15.77 -0.17 -0.86
N GLU A 86 15.61 0.12 -2.15
CA GLU A 86 14.39 -0.17 -2.92
C GLU A 86 14.20 -1.66 -3.22
N ALA A 87 15.27 -2.45 -3.26
CA ALA A 87 15.22 -3.86 -3.61
C ALA A 87 14.56 -4.73 -2.53
N ASP A 88 13.72 -5.68 -2.98
CA ASP A 88 13.19 -6.77 -2.17
C ASP A 88 14.13 -7.99 -2.18
N LEU A 89 14.95 -8.11 -3.24
CA LEU A 89 15.97 -9.14 -3.42
C LEU A 89 17.19 -8.53 -4.11
N ILE A 90 18.39 -8.89 -3.66
CA ILE A 90 19.65 -8.45 -4.25
C ILE A 90 20.32 -9.62 -4.95
N ILE A 91 20.85 -9.35 -6.14
CA ILE A 91 21.81 -10.22 -6.84
C ILE A 91 23.17 -9.58 -6.65
N LEU A 92 24.00 -10.15 -5.77
CA LEU A 92 25.40 -9.75 -5.64
C LEU A 92 26.21 -10.48 -6.70
N LEU A 93 26.61 -9.75 -7.75
CA LEU A 93 27.34 -10.30 -8.90
C LEU A 93 28.84 -10.13 -8.70
N VAL A 94 29.59 -11.23 -8.75
CA VAL A 94 31.06 -11.28 -8.68
C VAL A 94 31.64 -11.93 -9.93
N ASP A 95 32.92 -11.72 -10.18
CA ASP A 95 33.64 -12.27 -11.33
C ASP A 95 34.47 -13.48 -10.89
N ILE A 96 34.13 -14.68 -11.38
CA ILE A 96 34.84 -15.91 -11.01
C ILE A 96 36.25 -15.98 -11.57
N LYS A 97 36.54 -15.28 -12.68
CA LYS A 97 37.87 -15.28 -13.32
C LYS A 97 38.85 -14.43 -12.51
N GLU A 98 38.40 -13.29 -12.01
CA GLU A 98 39.23 -12.36 -11.23
C GLU A 98 39.32 -12.68 -9.75
N GLY A 99 38.40 -13.51 -9.21
CA GLY A 99 38.32 -13.83 -7.79
C GLY A 99 37.78 -12.66 -6.94
N ILE A 100 37.89 -12.78 -5.61
CA ILE A 100 37.46 -11.76 -4.66
C ILE A 100 38.32 -10.49 -4.77
N ASN A 101 37.64 -9.35 -4.70
CA ASN A 101 38.28 -8.02 -4.71
C ASN A 101 37.84 -7.20 -3.49
N PRO A 102 38.67 -6.30 -2.93
CA PRO A 102 38.30 -5.41 -1.83
C PRO A 102 37.00 -4.61 -2.06
N ASP A 103 36.68 -4.28 -3.32
CA ASP A 103 35.44 -3.57 -3.66
C ASP A 103 34.20 -4.44 -3.51
N ASP A 104 34.32 -5.77 -3.62
CA ASP A 104 33.22 -6.69 -3.33
C ASP A 104 32.81 -6.62 -1.85
N PHE A 105 33.76 -6.47 -0.94
CA PHE A 105 33.49 -6.29 0.49
C PHE A 105 32.79 -4.97 0.83
N LYS A 106 33.01 -3.91 0.04
CA LYS A 106 32.28 -2.64 0.20
C LYS A 106 30.78 -2.84 -0.08
N ALA A 107 30.45 -3.52 -1.18
CA ALA A 107 29.07 -3.87 -1.50
C ALA A 107 28.46 -4.80 -0.42
N VAL A 108 29.20 -5.80 0.02
CA VAL A 108 28.79 -6.71 1.10
C VAL A 108 28.44 -5.96 2.39
N LYS A 109 29.25 -4.98 2.79
CA LYS A 109 29.00 -4.17 3.98
C LYS A 109 27.66 -3.46 3.91
N ILE A 110 27.38 -2.76 2.81
CA ILE A 110 26.11 -2.03 2.60
C ILE A 110 24.93 -3.00 2.61
N ILE A 111 25.04 -4.14 1.93
CA ILE A 111 23.97 -5.15 1.85
C ILE A 111 23.65 -5.71 3.24
N ARG A 112 24.69 -6.02 4.07
CA ARG A 112 24.52 -6.53 5.43
C ARG A 112 23.86 -5.51 6.35
N GLU A 113 24.24 -4.23 6.28
CA GLU A 113 23.61 -3.14 7.05
C GLU A 113 22.12 -3.03 6.78
N LYS A 114 21.67 -3.29 5.55
CA LYS A 114 20.27 -3.24 5.15
C LYS A 114 19.53 -4.58 5.35
N SER A 115 20.21 -5.66 5.74
CA SER A 115 19.62 -7.00 6.01
C SER A 115 18.70 -7.52 4.90
N LYS A 116 19.04 -7.25 3.64
CA LYS A 116 18.23 -7.67 2.48
C LYS A 116 18.50 -9.12 2.07
N PRO A 117 17.47 -9.86 1.61
CA PRO A 117 17.68 -11.16 0.96
C PRO A 117 18.64 -11.02 -0.22
N THR A 118 19.65 -11.89 -0.30
CA THR A 118 20.71 -11.77 -1.31
C THR A 118 21.03 -13.12 -1.91
N ILE A 119 21.19 -13.17 -3.24
CA ILE A 119 21.78 -14.29 -3.99
C ILE A 119 23.18 -13.87 -4.39
N LEU A 120 24.18 -14.64 -3.98
CA LEU A 120 25.55 -14.50 -4.48
C LEU A 120 25.65 -15.18 -5.84
N VAL A 121 26.03 -14.44 -6.87
CA VAL A 121 26.12 -14.95 -8.24
C VAL A 121 27.52 -14.74 -8.79
N ALA A 122 28.19 -15.85 -9.11
CA ALA A 122 29.52 -15.87 -9.73
C ALA A 122 29.35 -15.92 -11.26
N ASN A 123 29.67 -14.80 -11.92
CA ASN A 123 29.60 -14.66 -13.37
C ASN A 123 30.89 -15.04 -14.08
N LYS A 124 30.80 -15.25 -15.39
CA LYS A 124 31.89 -15.68 -16.30
C LYS A 124 32.36 -17.12 -16.02
N GLY A 125 31.45 -17.96 -15.49
CA GLY A 125 31.68 -19.36 -15.19
C GLY A 125 31.53 -20.30 -16.42
N ASP A 126 32.18 -19.96 -17.50
CA ASP A 126 32.19 -20.69 -18.79
C ASP A 126 33.32 -21.71 -18.92
N ILE A 127 34.14 -21.91 -17.89
CA ILE A 127 35.32 -22.78 -17.90
C ILE A 127 35.24 -23.85 -16.78
N GLN A 128 35.70 -25.08 -17.06
CA GLN A 128 35.73 -26.20 -16.12
C GLN A 128 36.57 -25.97 -14.84
N GLU A 129 37.50 -25.01 -14.84
CA GLU A 129 38.33 -24.65 -13.67
C GLU A 129 37.61 -23.76 -12.63
N SER A 130 36.37 -23.38 -12.90
CA SER A 130 35.62 -22.43 -12.03
C SER A 130 35.24 -23.01 -10.66
N GLU A 131 35.09 -24.30 -10.52
CA GLU A 131 34.67 -24.92 -9.23
C GLU A 131 35.67 -24.74 -8.09
N LEU A 132 36.97 -24.78 -8.38
CA LEU A 132 38.03 -24.61 -7.36
C LEU A 132 38.08 -23.16 -6.83
N LYS A 133 37.77 -22.16 -7.66
CA LYS A 133 37.78 -20.75 -7.28
C LYS A 133 36.51 -20.31 -6.53
N LEU A 134 35.46 -21.13 -6.55
CA LEU A 134 34.20 -20.82 -5.84
C LEU A 134 34.37 -20.72 -4.34
N TYR A 135 35.32 -21.51 -3.78
CA TYR A 135 35.53 -21.54 -2.33
C TYR A 135 35.89 -20.20 -1.74
N GLU A 136 36.58 -19.33 -2.49
CA GLU A 136 36.92 -17.99 -2.04
C GLU A 136 35.66 -17.15 -1.73
N PHE A 137 34.62 -17.26 -2.55
CA PHE A 137 33.41 -16.44 -2.42
C PHE A 137 32.54 -16.77 -1.19
N TYR A 138 32.78 -17.88 -0.50
CA TYR A 138 32.13 -18.16 0.79
C TYR A 138 32.49 -17.13 1.86
N GLU A 139 33.67 -16.46 1.75
CA GLU A 139 34.10 -15.42 2.66
C GLU A 139 33.13 -14.21 2.63
N LEU A 140 32.40 -14.00 1.53
CA LEU A 140 31.38 -12.96 1.43
C LEU A 140 30.14 -13.24 2.30
N GLY A 141 29.93 -14.49 2.74
CA GLY A 141 28.95 -14.87 3.76
C GLY A 141 27.48 -14.85 3.30
N PHE A 142 27.21 -15.07 2.00
CA PHE A 142 25.86 -15.16 1.44
C PHE A 142 25.47 -16.59 1.01
N GLY A 143 26.18 -17.60 1.51
CA GLY A 143 25.94 -19.02 1.18
C GLY A 143 26.58 -19.43 -0.15
N ASP A 144 26.01 -20.48 -0.77
CA ASP A 144 26.55 -21.08 -1.99
C ASP A 144 26.50 -20.12 -3.17
N PRO A 145 27.63 -19.79 -3.84
CA PRO A 145 27.66 -18.96 -5.02
C PRO A 145 26.95 -19.65 -6.20
N PHE A 146 26.05 -18.93 -6.87
CA PHE A 146 25.34 -19.43 -8.04
C PHE A 146 26.16 -19.12 -9.30
N ILE A 147 26.64 -20.15 -9.98
CA ILE A 147 27.51 -19.98 -11.18
C ILE A 147 26.65 -19.68 -12.41
N ILE A 148 27.00 -18.60 -13.15
CA ILE A 148 26.41 -18.28 -14.44
C ILE A 148 27.47 -17.85 -15.47
N SER A 149 27.07 -17.87 -16.74
CA SER A 149 27.71 -17.05 -17.77
C SER A 149 26.67 -16.14 -18.39
N ALA A 150 26.68 -14.87 -18.02
CA ALA A 150 25.75 -13.88 -18.57
C ALA A 150 25.95 -13.67 -20.07
N GLU A 151 27.18 -13.79 -20.57
CA GLU A 151 27.52 -13.65 -21.98
C GLU A 151 27.02 -14.83 -22.81
N HIS A 152 27.19 -16.07 -22.33
CA HIS A 152 26.76 -17.28 -23.03
C HIS A 152 25.36 -17.75 -22.65
N GLY A 153 24.77 -17.15 -21.59
CA GLY A 153 23.42 -17.48 -21.10
C GLY A 153 23.35 -18.79 -20.32
N LEU A 154 24.48 -19.32 -19.86
CA LEU A 154 24.53 -20.53 -19.06
C LEU A 154 23.95 -20.30 -17.68
N ASN A 155 23.08 -21.19 -17.20
CA ASN A 155 22.42 -21.17 -15.88
C ASN A 155 21.61 -19.90 -15.56
N VAL A 156 21.32 -19.06 -16.55
CA VAL A 156 20.52 -17.83 -16.34
C VAL A 156 19.06 -18.19 -16.08
N ASP A 157 18.52 -19.24 -16.68
CA ASP A 157 17.14 -19.69 -16.45
C ASP A 157 16.98 -20.26 -15.04
N ASP A 158 17.95 -20.99 -14.55
CA ASP A 158 17.97 -21.53 -13.17
C ASP A 158 18.10 -20.38 -12.15
N LEU A 159 18.88 -19.34 -12.46
CA LEU A 159 18.94 -18.11 -11.67
C LEU A 159 17.56 -17.43 -11.62
N LEU A 160 16.85 -17.33 -12.73
CA LEU A 160 15.50 -16.76 -12.78
C LEU A 160 14.50 -17.59 -11.96
N ASP A 161 14.60 -18.92 -12.00
CA ASP A 161 13.79 -19.81 -11.14
C ASP A 161 14.08 -19.56 -9.65
N ARG A 162 15.35 -19.39 -9.30
CA ARG A 162 15.77 -19.07 -7.94
C ARG A 162 15.25 -17.70 -7.48
N ILE A 163 15.33 -16.68 -8.34
CA ILE A 163 14.77 -15.34 -8.10
C ILE A 163 13.27 -15.46 -7.82
N VAL A 164 12.50 -16.09 -8.70
CA VAL A 164 11.04 -16.25 -8.55
C VAL A 164 10.69 -17.00 -7.26
N SER A 165 11.42 -18.06 -6.92
CA SER A 165 11.22 -18.80 -5.66
C SER A 165 11.41 -17.92 -4.42
N LEU A 166 12.42 -17.03 -4.43
CA LEU A 166 12.70 -16.15 -3.31
C LEU A 166 11.74 -14.98 -3.23
N ILE A 167 11.43 -14.30 -4.34
CA ILE A 167 10.47 -13.18 -4.35
C ILE A 167 9.06 -13.65 -3.98
N SER A 168 8.69 -14.88 -4.34
CA SER A 168 7.42 -15.47 -3.93
C SER A 168 7.36 -15.69 -2.42
N LYS A 169 8.45 -16.12 -1.79
CA LYS A 169 8.58 -16.25 -0.33
C LYS A 169 8.56 -14.88 0.38
N VAL A 170 9.26 -13.89 -0.19
CA VAL A 170 9.26 -12.51 0.29
C VAL A 170 7.84 -11.93 0.18
N LYS A 171 7.16 -12.14 -0.94
CA LYS A 171 5.78 -11.68 -1.17
C LYS A 171 4.81 -12.30 -0.16
N VAL A 172 4.91 -13.60 0.12
CA VAL A 172 4.09 -14.27 1.16
C VAL A 172 4.41 -13.74 2.56
N LYS A 173 5.67 -13.40 2.85
CA LYS A 173 6.08 -12.82 4.13
C LYS A 173 5.62 -11.36 4.25
N SER A 174 5.79 -10.55 3.20
CA SER A 174 5.30 -9.17 3.15
C SER A 174 3.78 -9.10 3.18
N GLU A 175 3.05 -9.96 2.45
CA GLU A 175 1.58 -10.03 2.51
C GLU A 175 1.07 -10.42 3.91
N LYS A 176 1.81 -11.23 4.68
CA LYS A 176 1.48 -11.52 6.09
C LYS A 176 1.77 -10.34 7.01
N GLU A 177 2.86 -9.61 6.79
CA GLU A 177 3.22 -8.41 7.54
C GLU A 177 2.36 -7.21 7.14
N GLU A 178 2.07 -7.02 5.85
CA GLU A 178 1.16 -5.98 5.34
C GLU A 178 -0.30 -6.19 5.75
N LYS A 179 -0.76 -7.43 5.94
CA LYS A 179 -2.11 -7.72 6.46
C LYS A 179 -2.35 -7.14 7.84
N ASN A 180 -1.31 -6.92 8.62
CA ASN A 180 -1.38 -6.36 9.96
C ASN A 180 -1.06 -4.85 10.02
N ILE A 181 -0.73 -4.23 8.88
CA ILE A 181 -0.46 -2.78 8.80
C ILE A 181 -1.74 -2.06 8.36
N ILE A 182 -2.12 -1.04 9.12
CA ILE A 182 -3.24 -0.17 8.81
C ILE A 182 -2.71 1.26 8.70
N LYS A 183 -2.89 1.86 7.53
CA LYS A 183 -2.53 3.26 7.27
C LYS A 183 -3.68 4.16 7.68
N VAL A 184 -3.41 5.09 8.59
CA VAL A 184 -4.41 5.98 9.16
C VAL A 184 -4.02 7.44 8.89
N SER A 185 -4.93 8.23 8.35
CA SER A 185 -4.76 9.69 8.26
C SER A 185 -5.67 10.41 9.25
N ILE A 186 -5.20 11.56 9.75
CA ILE A 186 -5.94 12.43 10.67
C ILE A 186 -6.26 13.73 9.94
N LEU A 187 -7.52 13.95 9.62
CA LEU A 187 -7.98 15.08 8.82
C LEU A 187 -9.07 15.88 9.53
N GLY A 188 -9.22 17.13 9.15
CA GLY A 188 -10.20 18.07 9.71
C GLY A 188 -9.70 19.50 9.62
N LYS A 189 -10.56 20.46 9.92
CA LYS A 189 -10.29 21.90 9.91
C LYS A 189 -9.10 22.28 10.82
N GLN A 190 -8.55 23.46 10.67
CA GLN A 190 -7.54 24.00 11.62
C GLN A 190 -8.13 24.12 13.01
N ASN A 191 -7.29 23.96 14.03
CA ASN A 191 -7.62 24.12 15.47
C ASN A 191 -8.68 23.17 16.05
N VAL A 192 -9.08 22.09 15.33
CA VAL A 192 -9.97 21.05 15.89
C VAL A 192 -9.25 20.10 16.86
N GLY A 193 -7.92 20.24 17.02
CA GLY A 193 -7.13 19.43 17.96
C GLY A 193 -6.45 18.19 17.34
N LYS A 194 -6.19 18.17 16.01
CA LYS A 194 -5.51 17.04 15.33
C LYS A 194 -4.17 16.66 15.96
N SER A 195 -3.30 17.65 16.16
CA SER A 195 -1.95 17.45 16.76
C SER A 195 -2.03 16.96 18.21
N SER A 196 -2.95 17.55 19.00
CA SER A 196 -3.17 17.15 20.38
C SER A 196 -3.70 15.72 20.47
N LEU A 197 -4.63 15.34 19.56
CA LEU A 197 -5.17 14.00 19.49
C LEU A 197 -4.07 12.98 19.12
N LEU A 198 -3.26 13.28 18.10
CA LEU A 198 -2.15 12.41 17.68
C LEU A 198 -1.16 12.20 18.84
N ASN A 199 -0.77 13.28 19.52
CA ASN A 199 0.14 13.20 20.66
C ASN A 199 -0.42 12.35 21.81
N LYS A 200 -1.74 12.47 22.09
CA LYS A 200 -2.41 11.63 23.10
C LYS A 200 -2.49 10.16 22.67
N ILE A 201 -2.75 9.86 21.39
CA ILE A 201 -2.77 8.49 20.86
C ILE A 201 -1.38 7.86 20.95
N LEU A 202 -0.33 8.61 20.60
CA LEU A 202 1.03 8.09 20.58
C LEU A 202 1.59 7.89 22.01
N GLY A 203 1.25 8.74 23.00
CA GLY A 203 1.75 8.64 24.37
C GLY A 203 3.28 8.70 24.45
N GLU A 204 3.85 8.98 25.65
CA GLU A 204 5.32 9.03 25.79
C GLU A 204 6.01 7.67 25.72
N ASP A 205 5.31 6.57 26.06
CA ASP A 205 5.88 5.22 26.18
C ASP A 205 5.63 4.28 24.99
N ARG A 206 4.99 4.74 23.91
CA ARG A 206 4.51 3.86 22.81
C ARG A 206 5.09 4.20 21.43
N ILE A 207 6.12 5.04 21.37
CA ILE A 207 6.69 5.53 20.11
C ILE A 207 7.90 4.68 19.71
N ILE A 208 7.83 4.00 18.55
CA ILE A 208 9.01 3.78 17.74
C ILE A 208 8.88 4.76 16.57
N VAL A 209 9.44 5.95 16.74
CA VAL A 209 9.64 6.87 15.61
C VAL A 209 10.77 6.28 14.78
N SER A 210 10.47 5.67 13.67
CA SER A 210 11.51 5.40 12.67
C SER A 210 11.68 6.68 11.86
N GLU A 211 12.62 7.51 12.26
CA GLU A 211 13.25 8.44 11.36
C GLU A 211 14.06 7.59 10.38
N HIS A 212 13.48 7.21 9.26
CA HIS A 212 14.26 6.79 8.11
C HIS A 212 14.59 8.05 7.30
N PRO A 213 15.83 8.55 7.36
CA PRO A 213 16.27 9.61 6.47
C PRO A 213 16.40 8.99 5.07
N GLY A 214 15.53 9.36 4.13
CA GLY A 214 15.75 8.94 2.75
C GLY A 214 14.58 8.89 1.79
N THR A 215 13.33 9.12 2.19
CA THR A 215 12.24 9.21 1.23
C THR A 215 11.55 10.55 1.30
N THR A 216 11.80 11.39 0.27
CA THR A 216 11.13 12.67 -0.05
C THR A 216 10.72 13.54 1.16
N ARG A 217 11.16 14.77 1.17
CA ARG A 217 11.05 15.84 2.18
C ARG A 217 9.67 16.13 2.80
N ASP A 218 8.64 15.27 2.63
CA ASP A 218 7.24 15.62 2.92
C ASP A 218 6.39 14.63 3.73
N ALA A 219 6.88 13.45 4.16
CA ALA A 219 6.04 12.52 4.91
C ALA A 219 6.75 11.97 6.16
N ILE A 220 6.49 12.58 7.31
CA ILE A 220 6.84 11.99 8.61
C ILE A 220 5.73 10.98 8.95
N GLU A 221 6.05 9.70 9.00
CA GLU A 221 5.16 8.62 9.43
C GLU A 221 5.38 8.36 10.93
N ALA A 222 4.31 8.31 11.70
CA ALA A 222 4.36 7.88 13.09
C ALA A 222 3.83 6.44 13.20
N ILE A 223 4.66 5.54 13.72
CA ILE A 223 4.32 4.12 13.86
C ILE A 223 3.86 3.87 15.29
N PHE A 224 2.65 3.34 15.42
CA PHE A 224 2.08 2.88 16.67
C PHE A 224 1.93 1.35 16.63
N LYS A 225 2.58 0.66 17.58
CA LYS A 225 2.48 -0.80 17.73
C LYS A 225 1.68 -1.12 18.99
N HIS A 226 0.63 -1.90 18.85
CA HIS A 226 -0.14 -2.41 19.98
C HIS A 226 -0.53 -3.88 19.73
N ASN A 227 0.05 -4.79 20.49
CA ASN A 227 -0.06 -6.24 20.27
C ASN A 227 0.42 -6.62 18.85
N SER A 228 -0.39 -7.37 18.11
CA SER A 228 -0.10 -7.77 16.72
C SER A 228 -0.47 -6.71 15.66
N LEU A 229 -0.98 -5.54 16.07
CA LEU A 229 -1.43 -4.47 15.16
C LEU A 229 -0.36 -3.41 15.01
N LYS A 230 -0.06 -3.04 13.76
CA LYS A 230 0.81 -1.93 13.40
C LYS A 230 -0.01 -0.85 12.71
N LEU A 231 -0.18 0.29 13.38
CA LEU A 231 -0.80 1.49 12.79
C LEU A 231 0.30 2.41 12.27
N ILE A 232 0.14 2.89 11.07
CA ILE A 232 1.00 3.92 10.49
C ILE A 232 0.16 5.19 10.31
N PHE A 233 0.44 6.22 11.10
CA PHE A 233 -0.17 7.53 10.90
C PHE A 233 0.61 8.27 9.82
N ILE A 234 -0.05 8.51 8.69
CA ILE A 234 0.55 9.18 7.53
C ILE A 234 0.31 10.69 7.57
N ASP A 235 1.19 11.44 6.91
CA ASP A 235 1.15 12.92 6.79
C ASP A 235 1.16 13.66 8.16
N THR A 236 1.95 13.15 9.10
CA THR A 236 2.08 13.77 10.43
C THR A 236 2.96 15.03 10.44
N ALA A 237 3.68 15.33 9.34
CA ALA A 237 4.53 16.52 9.23
C ALA A 237 3.75 17.83 9.38
N GLY A 238 2.52 17.91 8.82
CA GLY A 238 1.62 19.04 9.03
C GLY A 238 1.10 19.19 10.46
N LEU A 239 1.25 18.13 11.28
CA LEU A 239 0.79 18.10 12.67
C LEU A 239 1.89 18.46 13.69
N ARG A 240 3.17 18.28 13.32
CA ARG A 240 4.32 18.51 14.22
C ARG A 240 5.12 19.79 13.94
N GLY A 241 5.00 20.40 12.75
CA GLY A 241 5.81 21.56 12.34
C GLY A 241 5.14 22.90 12.59
N LYS A 242 5.85 23.80 13.26
CA LYS A 242 5.61 25.25 13.22
C LYS A 242 6.12 25.76 11.87
N SER A 243 5.37 25.63 10.77
CA SER A 243 5.74 26.32 9.53
C SER A 243 5.28 27.76 9.58
N LYS A 244 6.23 28.66 9.82
CA LYS A 244 6.11 30.09 9.55
C LYS A 244 6.28 30.31 8.05
N LEU A 245 5.23 30.15 7.25
CA LEU A 245 5.16 30.72 5.90
C LEU A 245 3.68 31.04 5.62
N ARG A 246 3.40 32.30 5.47
CA ARG A 246 2.11 32.89 5.14
C ARG A 246 1.94 32.95 3.63
N GLU A 247 0.72 32.78 3.18
CA GLU A 247 0.09 33.26 1.93
C GLU A 247 -0.14 32.34 0.72
N ASP A 248 0.37 31.07 0.65
CA ASP A 248 -0.15 30.14 -0.37
C ASP A 248 -0.81 28.88 0.25
N ILE A 249 -1.34 29.02 1.47
CA ILE A 249 -1.55 27.91 2.41
C ILE A 249 -2.80 27.08 2.09
N GLU A 250 -3.86 27.66 1.50
CA GLU A 250 -5.13 26.92 1.32
C GLU A 250 -5.06 25.90 0.17
N TYR A 251 -4.45 26.23 -0.94
CA TYR A 251 -4.36 25.33 -2.08
C TYR A 251 -3.46 24.13 -1.81
N TYR A 252 -2.26 24.37 -1.26
CA TYR A 252 -1.33 23.31 -0.88
C TYR A 252 -1.87 22.44 0.29
N SER A 253 -2.59 23.04 1.23
CA SER A 253 -3.26 22.33 2.33
C SER A 253 -4.35 21.38 1.80
N THR A 254 -5.11 21.79 0.80
CA THR A 254 -6.16 20.97 0.19
C THR A 254 -5.59 19.79 -0.60
N LEU A 255 -4.57 20.01 -1.43
CA LEU A 255 -3.88 18.96 -2.17
C LEU A 255 -3.24 17.92 -1.22
N ARG A 256 -2.66 18.39 -0.12
CA ARG A 256 -2.08 17.53 0.90
C ARG A 256 -3.13 16.68 1.60
N THR A 257 -4.27 17.28 1.93
CA THR A 257 -5.44 16.57 2.50
C THR A 257 -5.91 15.45 1.57
N TYR A 258 -6.00 15.70 0.27
CA TYR A 258 -6.41 14.69 -0.71
C TYR A 258 -5.38 13.56 -0.84
N LYS A 259 -4.08 13.89 -0.92
CA LYS A 259 -3.01 12.87 -0.91
C LYS A 259 -3.03 12.01 0.34
N ALA A 260 -3.33 12.59 1.50
CA ALA A 260 -3.46 11.84 2.75
C ALA A 260 -4.64 10.85 2.70
N VAL A 261 -5.79 11.23 2.12
CA VAL A 261 -6.91 10.30 1.88
C VAL A 261 -6.48 9.19 0.94
N ASP A 262 -5.84 9.52 -0.20
CA ASP A 262 -5.46 8.54 -1.22
C ASP A 262 -4.51 7.46 -0.68
N ASN A 263 -3.63 7.83 0.24
CA ASN A 263 -2.62 6.94 0.82
C ASN A 263 -3.06 6.21 2.09
N SER A 264 -4.28 6.45 2.60
CA SER A 264 -4.78 5.83 3.84
C SER A 264 -5.77 4.70 3.58
N ASP A 265 -5.81 3.73 4.51
CA ASP A 265 -6.89 2.74 4.61
C ASP A 265 -8.08 3.32 5.36
N ILE A 266 -7.81 4.04 6.46
CA ILE A 266 -8.81 4.63 7.36
C ILE A 266 -8.51 6.11 7.56
N VAL A 267 -9.54 6.93 7.46
CA VAL A 267 -9.47 8.36 7.76
C VAL A 267 -10.18 8.65 9.09
N LEU A 268 -9.48 9.28 10.01
CA LEU A 268 -10.06 9.90 11.18
C LEU A 268 -10.46 11.33 10.82
N LEU A 269 -11.75 11.57 10.61
CA LEU A 269 -12.29 12.90 10.37
C LEU A 269 -12.59 13.57 11.70
N ILE A 270 -11.77 14.55 12.09
CA ILE A 270 -11.90 15.26 13.37
C ILE A 270 -12.74 16.52 13.19
N LEU A 271 -13.79 16.61 13.98
CA LEU A 271 -14.70 17.75 14.07
C LEU A 271 -14.58 18.38 15.47
N ASP A 272 -14.80 19.68 15.54
CA ASP A 272 -14.93 20.41 16.80
C ASP A 272 -16.37 20.30 17.29
N SER A 273 -16.58 19.71 18.46
CA SER A 273 -17.92 19.51 19.03
C SER A 273 -18.65 20.80 19.34
N THR A 274 -17.94 21.93 19.45
CA THR A 274 -18.53 23.27 19.72
C THR A 274 -18.94 24.04 18.47
N GLN A 275 -18.48 23.64 17.28
CA GLN A 275 -18.67 24.37 16.01
C GLN A 275 -19.59 23.64 15.00
N GLY A 276 -19.92 22.37 15.26
CA GLY A 276 -20.67 21.55 14.29
C GLY A 276 -19.89 21.24 13.02
N VAL A 277 -20.60 20.98 11.92
CA VAL A 277 -20.02 20.57 10.63
C VAL A 277 -19.84 21.78 9.71
N SER A 278 -18.61 22.09 9.34
CA SER A 278 -18.28 23.18 8.42
C SER A 278 -18.36 22.71 6.94
N ILE A 279 -18.38 23.68 6.02
CA ILE A 279 -18.32 23.43 4.56
C ILE A 279 -17.03 22.66 4.22
N GLN A 280 -15.91 22.98 4.86
CA GLN A 280 -14.62 22.30 4.67
C GLN A 280 -14.69 20.83 5.09
N ASP A 281 -15.32 20.53 6.23
CA ASP A 281 -15.50 19.16 6.72
C ASP A 281 -16.37 18.35 5.75
N LYS A 282 -17.44 18.94 5.19
CA LYS A 282 -18.26 18.32 4.14
C LYS A 282 -17.47 18.00 2.88
N LYS A 283 -16.57 18.89 2.45
CA LYS A 283 -15.68 18.67 1.29
C LYS A 283 -14.75 17.48 1.54
N ILE A 284 -14.09 17.42 2.70
CA ILE A 284 -13.21 16.32 3.11
C ILE A 284 -14.02 15.01 3.15
N ALA A 285 -15.16 15.00 3.82
CA ALA A 285 -16.04 13.83 3.93
C ALA A 285 -16.52 13.32 2.56
N SER A 286 -16.86 14.25 1.65
CA SER A 286 -17.26 13.91 0.27
C SER A 286 -16.10 13.27 -0.50
N TYR A 287 -14.88 13.75 -0.31
CA TYR A 287 -13.71 13.16 -0.95
C TYR A 287 -13.40 11.76 -0.39
N ILE A 288 -13.47 11.56 0.93
CA ILE A 288 -13.33 10.24 1.58
C ILE A 288 -14.33 9.24 0.96
N LYS A 289 -15.61 9.67 0.79
CA LYS A 289 -16.64 8.85 0.14
C LYS A 289 -16.30 8.54 -1.31
N LYS A 290 -15.84 9.53 -2.08
CA LYS A 290 -15.47 9.38 -3.49
C LYS A 290 -14.35 8.35 -3.65
N GLU A 291 -13.30 8.45 -2.85
CA GLU A 291 -12.12 7.56 -2.88
C GLU A 291 -12.37 6.22 -2.17
N LYS A 292 -13.60 5.99 -1.67
CA LYS A 292 -14.01 4.73 -1.03
C LYS A 292 -13.09 4.33 0.13
N ARG A 293 -12.64 5.30 0.93
CA ARG A 293 -11.84 5.03 2.13
C ARG A 293 -12.74 4.79 3.34
N ALA A 294 -12.27 3.97 4.27
CA ALA A 294 -12.95 3.79 5.55
C ALA A 294 -12.86 5.09 6.37
N CYS A 295 -13.89 5.39 7.15
CA CYS A 295 -13.96 6.64 7.89
C CYS A 295 -14.50 6.44 9.31
N ILE A 296 -13.84 7.12 10.26
CA ILE A 296 -14.28 7.28 11.65
C ILE A 296 -14.40 8.76 11.91
N ILE A 297 -15.55 9.21 12.42
CA ILE A 297 -15.78 10.60 12.80
C ILE A 297 -15.42 10.76 14.27
N ILE A 298 -14.55 11.70 14.56
CA ILE A 298 -14.09 12.03 15.93
C ILE A 298 -14.63 13.41 16.30
N LEU A 299 -15.51 13.46 17.29
CA LEU A 299 -15.99 14.72 17.87
C LEU A 299 -15.09 15.10 19.04
N ASN A 300 -14.11 15.94 18.75
CA ASN A 300 -13.13 16.37 19.75
C ASN A 300 -13.65 17.58 20.56
N LYS A 301 -13.02 17.84 21.71
CA LYS A 301 -13.39 18.89 22.68
C LYS A 301 -14.76 18.67 23.33
N CYS A 302 -15.17 17.41 23.51
CA CYS A 302 -16.46 17.10 24.15
C CYS A 302 -16.50 17.48 25.63
N ASP A 303 -15.37 17.81 26.24
CA ASP A 303 -15.24 18.38 27.59
C ASP A 303 -15.88 19.78 27.71
N LEU A 304 -16.07 20.47 26.60
CA LEU A 304 -16.73 21.77 26.55
C LEU A 304 -18.26 21.67 26.50
N ILE A 305 -18.81 20.46 26.28
CA ILE A 305 -20.26 20.21 26.29
C ILE A 305 -20.63 19.55 27.61
N LYS A 306 -21.40 20.27 28.45
CA LYS A 306 -21.72 19.81 29.81
C LYS A 306 -22.82 18.77 29.85
N ASP A 307 -23.88 18.92 29.04
CA ASP A 307 -25.09 18.11 29.11
C ASP A 307 -25.05 16.90 28.16
N GLU A 308 -25.46 15.73 28.64
CA GLU A 308 -25.56 14.52 27.82
C GLU A 308 -26.68 14.63 26.74
N VAL A 309 -27.71 15.45 26.99
CA VAL A 309 -28.78 15.74 26.02
C VAL A 309 -28.17 16.50 24.83
N ASP A 310 -27.34 17.50 25.08
CA ASP A 310 -26.66 18.28 24.05
C ASP A 310 -25.73 17.41 23.21
N LYS A 311 -25.01 16.46 23.83
CA LYS A 311 -24.16 15.48 23.12
C LYS A 311 -24.99 14.60 22.18
N SER A 312 -26.16 14.16 22.62
CA SER A 312 -27.05 13.32 21.81
C SER A 312 -27.65 14.07 20.63
N LEU A 313 -28.02 15.33 20.81
CA LEU A 313 -28.52 16.22 19.75
C LEU A 313 -27.43 16.52 18.74
N LEU A 314 -26.22 16.83 19.19
CA LEU A 314 -25.06 17.05 18.33
C LEU A 314 -24.77 15.83 17.42
N ILE A 315 -24.82 14.61 17.98
CA ILE A 315 -24.62 13.40 17.18
C ILE A 315 -25.71 13.27 16.11
N LYS A 316 -26.96 13.57 16.42
CA LYS A 316 -28.06 13.55 15.42
C LYS A 316 -27.87 14.58 14.32
N GLU A 317 -27.46 15.78 14.68
CA GLU A 317 -27.16 16.87 13.74
C GLU A 317 -26.02 16.47 12.79
N ILE A 318 -24.91 15.94 13.32
CA ILE A 318 -23.78 15.48 12.51
C ILE A 318 -24.19 14.33 11.59
N ARG A 319 -25.03 13.39 12.09
CA ARG A 319 -25.60 12.30 11.26
C ARG A 319 -26.44 12.84 10.10
N TYR A 320 -27.18 13.90 10.31
CA TYR A 320 -27.96 14.56 9.28
C TYR A 320 -27.06 15.26 8.27
N GLU A 321 -26.14 16.09 8.74
CA GLU A 321 -25.21 16.86 7.91
C GLU A 321 -24.26 15.99 7.06
N LEU A 322 -23.85 14.83 7.59
CA LEU A 322 -22.97 13.87 6.95
C LEU A 322 -23.69 12.56 6.56
N ALA A 323 -24.99 12.65 6.22
CA ALA A 323 -25.82 11.49 5.86
C ALA A 323 -25.25 10.64 4.72
N PHE A 324 -24.41 11.22 3.87
CA PHE A 324 -23.76 10.51 2.76
C PHE A 324 -22.60 9.58 3.19
N ILE A 325 -22.12 9.68 4.45
CA ILE A 325 -21.20 8.74 5.12
C ILE A 325 -21.84 8.18 6.40
N LYS A 326 -23.14 7.93 6.38
CA LYS A 326 -23.96 7.51 7.53
C LYS A 326 -23.43 6.28 8.29
N ASN A 327 -22.68 5.41 7.62
CA ASN A 327 -22.15 4.18 8.22
C ASN A 327 -20.84 4.41 8.98
N SER A 328 -20.27 5.63 8.97
CA SER A 328 -19.08 5.96 9.75
C SER A 328 -19.43 6.03 11.24
N PRO A 329 -18.71 5.34 12.14
CA PRO A 329 -18.90 5.47 13.58
C PRO A 329 -18.51 6.88 14.03
N ILE A 330 -19.21 7.37 15.08
CA ILE A 330 -18.92 8.67 15.72
C ILE A 330 -18.41 8.39 17.13
N ILE A 331 -17.29 9.01 17.50
CA ILE A 331 -16.70 8.91 18.84
C ILE A 331 -16.54 10.29 19.41
N LEU A 332 -17.13 10.53 20.58
CA LEU A 332 -16.90 11.72 21.40
C LEU A 332 -15.57 11.59 22.14
N THR A 333 -14.70 12.58 22.03
CA THR A 333 -13.36 12.56 22.63
C THR A 333 -12.98 13.93 23.18
N SER A 334 -12.05 13.93 24.12
CA SER A 334 -11.30 15.12 24.51
C SER A 334 -9.81 14.82 24.46
N SER A 335 -9.12 15.44 23.52
CA SER A 335 -7.66 15.35 23.44
C SER A 335 -6.97 16.08 24.60
N LEU A 336 -7.67 16.99 25.30
CA LEU A 336 -7.16 17.67 26.47
C LEU A 336 -7.15 16.73 27.69
N THR A 337 -8.33 16.16 28.03
CA THR A 337 -8.49 15.30 29.21
C THR A 337 -8.06 13.85 28.98
N GLY A 338 -7.94 13.40 27.73
CA GLY A 338 -7.68 12.01 27.38
C GLY A 338 -8.96 11.14 27.26
N TYR A 339 -10.14 11.75 27.40
CA TYR A 339 -11.40 11.02 27.37
C TYR A 339 -11.61 10.28 26.06
N ASN A 340 -11.90 8.98 26.12
CA ASN A 340 -12.17 8.07 25.01
C ASN A 340 -11.04 7.91 23.97
N ILE A 341 -9.79 8.25 24.28
CA ILE A 341 -8.67 8.08 23.34
C ILE A 341 -8.45 6.58 23.02
N ASP A 342 -8.49 5.69 24.02
CA ASP A 342 -8.32 4.25 23.80
C ASP A 342 -9.46 3.66 22.95
N LYS A 343 -10.66 4.22 23.00
CA LYS A 343 -11.78 3.81 22.14
C LYS A 343 -11.50 4.06 20.67
N ILE A 344 -10.68 5.07 20.33
CA ILE A 344 -10.28 5.34 18.95
C ILE A 344 -9.48 4.16 18.41
N ILE A 345 -8.48 3.69 19.16
CA ILE A 345 -7.63 2.55 18.75
C ILE A 345 -8.46 1.28 18.57
N PHE A 346 -9.37 1.02 19.52
CA PHE A 346 -10.28 -0.11 19.41
C PHE A 346 -11.17 -0.01 18.14
N LYS A 347 -11.75 1.18 17.90
CA LYS A 347 -12.61 1.40 16.72
C LYS A 347 -11.84 1.34 15.40
N ILE A 348 -10.58 1.78 15.36
CA ILE A 348 -9.72 1.59 14.18
C ILE A 348 -9.57 0.09 13.86
N LYS A 349 -9.37 -0.77 14.87
CA LYS A 349 -9.28 -2.24 14.67
C LYS A 349 -10.57 -2.82 14.12
N GLU A 350 -11.71 -2.42 14.70
CA GLU A 350 -13.03 -2.89 14.22
C GLU A 350 -13.29 -2.47 12.77
N VAL A 351 -13.05 -1.19 12.45
CA VAL A 351 -13.25 -0.66 11.08
C VAL A 351 -12.28 -1.30 10.10
N ALA A 352 -11.02 -1.53 10.47
CA ALA A 352 -10.06 -2.25 9.64
C ALA A 352 -10.50 -3.68 9.35
N PHE A 353 -11.05 -4.38 10.36
CA PHE A 353 -11.64 -5.70 10.17
C PHE A 353 -12.81 -5.65 9.19
N GLN A 354 -13.74 -4.69 9.35
CA GLN A 354 -14.87 -4.52 8.44
C GLN A 354 -14.42 -4.14 7.01
N TYR A 355 -13.37 -3.33 6.88
CA TYR A 355 -12.80 -2.89 5.60
C TYR A 355 -12.10 -4.03 4.83
N SER A 356 -11.58 -5.02 5.56
CA SER A 356 -10.92 -6.21 4.99
C SER A 356 -11.78 -7.47 5.02
N LYS A 357 -13.05 -7.36 5.44
CA LYS A 357 -13.96 -8.49 5.66
C LYS A 357 -14.23 -9.27 4.38
N LYS A 358 -14.11 -10.60 4.45
CA LYS A 358 -14.43 -11.51 3.36
C LYS A 358 -15.65 -12.36 3.76
N ILE A 359 -16.64 -12.42 2.87
CA ILE A 359 -17.88 -13.20 3.07
C ILE A 359 -17.88 -14.35 2.07
N PRO A 360 -18.17 -15.59 2.51
CA PRO A 360 -18.27 -16.74 1.62
C PRO A 360 -19.36 -16.54 0.55
N THR A 361 -19.06 -16.96 -0.69
CA THR A 361 -19.97 -16.80 -1.83
C THR A 361 -21.33 -17.49 -1.61
N SER A 362 -21.36 -18.64 -0.94
CA SER A 362 -22.60 -19.35 -0.58
C SER A 362 -23.51 -18.50 0.29
N VAL A 363 -22.94 -17.84 1.33
CA VAL A 363 -23.67 -16.96 2.25
C VAL A 363 -24.24 -15.75 1.51
N LEU A 364 -23.43 -15.13 0.65
CA LEU A 364 -23.87 -13.99 -0.19
C LEU A 364 -25.03 -14.38 -1.11
N ASN A 365 -24.99 -15.55 -1.74
CA ASN A 365 -26.03 -15.99 -2.66
C ASN A 365 -27.34 -16.32 -1.94
N THR A 366 -27.26 -16.97 -0.78
CA THR A 366 -28.44 -17.21 0.06
C THR A 366 -29.07 -15.88 0.49
N PHE A 367 -28.24 -14.92 0.92
CA PHE A 367 -28.71 -13.58 1.27
C PHE A 367 -29.39 -12.87 0.10
N VAL A 368 -28.76 -12.80 -1.09
CA VAL A 368 -29.33 -12.09 -2.25
C VAL A 368 -30.66 -12.73 -2.70
N ARG A 369 -30.76 -14.06 -2.74
CA ARG A 369 -32.02 -14.75 -3.06
C ARG A 369 -33.14 -14.33 -2.11
N LYS A 370 -32.86 -14.27 -0.81
CA LYS A 370 -33.81 -13.82 0.21
C LYS A 370 -34.21 -12.35 0.01
N MET A 371 -33.29 -11.48 -0.36
CA MET A 371 -33.57 -10.06 -0.58
C MET A 371 -34.39 -9.84 -1.85
N VAL A 372 -34.08 -10.56 -2.93
CA VAL A 372 -34.85 -10.50 -4.19
C VAL A 372 -36.26 -11.04 -3.99
N SER A 373 -36.44 -12.12 -3.22
CA SER A 373 -37.78 -12.65 -2.97
C SER A 373 -38.65 -11.71 -2.09
N LYS A 374 -38.03 -11.00 -1.13
CA LYS A 374 -38.72 -10.00 -0.28
C LYS A 374 -39.13 -8.75 -1.00
N ASN A 375 -38.27 -8.27 -1.92
CA ASN A 375 -38.51 -7.06 -2.70
C ASN A 375 -38.04 -7.28 -4.14
N PRO A 376 -38.87 -7.85 -5.02
CA PRO A 376 -38.50 -8.11 -6.40
C PRO A 376 -38.19 -6.81 -7.17
N PRO A 377 -37.22 -6.83 -8.10
CA PRO A 377 -36.96 -5.68 -8.97
C PRO A 377 -38.18 -5.33 -9.80
N LYS A 378 -38.46 -4.03 -9.90
CA LYS A 378 -39.56 -3.52 -10.73
C LYS A 378 -39.28 -3.75 -12.22
N LEU A 379 -40.35 -3.84 -13.01
CA LEU A 379 -40.29 -3.84 -14.47
C LEU A 379 -39.72 -2.52 -14.98
N VAL A 380 -38.74 -2.58 -15.87
CA VAL A 380 -38.16 -1.42 -16.57
C VAL A 380 -38.33 -1.65 -18.06
N LYS A 381 -39.16 -0.85 -18.73
CA LYS A 381 -39.45 -0.97 -20.17
C LYS A 381 -39.85 -2.40 -20.58
N GLY A 382 -40.73 -3.05 -19.80
CA GLY A 382 -41.21 -4.41 -20.08
C GLY A 382 -40.24 -5.55 -19.70
N ASN A 383 -39.04 -5.21 -19.21
CA ASN A 383 -38.04 -6.22 -18.82
C ASN A 383 -37.80 -6.21 -17.32
N THR A 384 -37.60 -7.40 -16.74
CA THR A 384 -37.27 -7.57 -15.32
C THR A 384 -35.78 -7.84 -15.14
N LEU A 385 -35.18 -7.18 -14.16
CA LEU A 385 -33.83 -7.48 -13.71
C LEU A 385 -33.83 -8.88 -13.04
N LYS A 386 -33.03 -9.79 -13.55
CA LYS A 386 -32.78 -11.12 -12.94
C LYS A 386 -31.36 -11.16 -12.42
N ILE A 387 -31.20 -11.41 -11.10
CA ILE A 387 -29.90 -11.57 -10.45
C ILE A 387 -29.61 -13.06 -10.38
N SER A 388 -28.55 -13.52 -11.07
CA SER A 388 -28.15 -14.93 -11.12
C SER A 388 -27.36 -15.33 -9.89
N TYR A 389 -26.35 -14.57 -9.53
CA TYR A 389 -25.52 -14.78 -8.33
C TYR A 389 -24.69 -13.52 -8.01
N ILE A 390 -24.10 -13.54 -6.79
CA ILE A 390 -23.19 -12.52 -6.29
C ILE A 390 -21.90 -13.17 -5.80
N THR A 391 -20.79 -12.49 -6.02
CA THR A 391 -19.49 -12.87 -5.45
C THR A 391 -18.76 -11.65 -4.92
N GLN A 392 -17.87 -11.84 -3.96
CA GLN A 392 -16.96 -10.80 -3.51
C GLN A 392 -15.65 -10.91 -4.28
N VAL A 393 -15.31 -9.85 -5.03
CA VAL A 393 -14.14 -9.79 -5.93
C VAL A 393 -12.99 -8.99 -5.36
N GLY A 394 -13.16 -8.35 -4.20
CA GLY A 394 -12.09 -7.56 -3.56
C GLY A 394 -12.40 -7.20 -2.12
N ILE A 395 -11.33 -6.79 -1.42
CA ILE A 395 -11.35 -6.24 -0.06
C ILE A 395 -10.61 -4.90 -0.06
N LYS A 396 -10.77 -4.09 0.98
CA LYS A 396 -10.12 -2.77 1.16
C LYS A 396 -10.41 -1.78 0.03
N PRO A 397 -11.67 -1.44 -0.27
CA PRO A 397 -12.90 -1.84 0.42
C PRO A 397 -13.50 -3.15 -0.13
N PRO A 398 -14.49 -3.74 0.58
CA PRO A 398 -15.24 -4.88 0.09
C PRO A 398 -15.94 -4.58 -1.24
N LYS A 399 -15.63 -5.34 -2.30
CA LYS A 399 -16.18 -5.19 -3.65
C LYS A 399 -16.99 -6.41 -4.01
N PHE A 400 -18.24 -6.19 -4.40
CA PHE A 400 -19.18 -7.23 -4.78
C PHE A 400 -19.51 -7.11 -6.26
N LEU A 401 -19.59 -8.24 -6.95
CA LEU A 401 -20.01 -8.33 -8.34
C LEU A 401 -21.30 -9.14 -8.44
N LEU A 402 -22.36 -8.49 -8.89
CA LEU A 402 -23.66 -9.09 -9.18
C LEU A 402 -23.70 -9.52 -10.65
N PHE A 403 -23.95 -10.79 -10.91
CA PHE A 403 -24.17 -11.30 -12.24
C PHE A 403 -25.67 -11.25 -12.56
N VAL A 404 -26.01 -10.45 -13.56
CA VAL A 404 -27.40 -10.16 -13.93
C VAL A 404 -27.65 -10.46 -15.41
N ASN A 405 -28.94 -10.58 -15.81
CA ASN A 405 -29.31 -10.74 -17.21
C ASN A 405 -28.94 -9.49 -18.06
N ASN A 406 -29.15 -8.30 -17.53
CA ASN A 406 -28.82 -7.03 -18.18
C ASN A 406 -28.46 -5.96 -17.14
N PRO A 407 -27.19 -5.51 -17.07
CA PRO A 407 -26.77 -4.46 -16.11
C PRO A 407 -27.51 -3.12 -16.26
N LYS A 408 -28.01 -2.79 -17.46
CA LYS A 408 -28.76 -1.56 -17.70
C LYS A 408 -30.12 -1.52 -16.99
N LEU A 409 -30.62 -2.66 -16.54
CA LEU A 409 -31.86 -2.79 -15.76
C LEU A 409 -31.64 -2.52 -14.25
N MET A 410 -30.39 -2.42 -13.79
CA MET A 410 -30.05 -2.09 -12.41
C MET A 410 -30.25 -0.59 -12.17
N TYR A 411 -31.40 -0.21 -11.64
CA TYR A 411 -31.69 1.19 -11.32
C TYR A 411 -31.18 1.59 -9.92
N ASN A 412 -30.86 2.87 -9.75
CA ASN A 412 -30.20 3.40 -8.57
C ASN A 412 -30.89 3.09 -7.23
N SER A 413 -32.23 3.09 -7.19
CA SER A 413 -32.96 2.81 -5.94
C SER A 413 -32.84 1.33 -5.55
N TYR A 414 -32.80 0.40 -6.51
CA TYR A 414 -32.60 -1.02 -6.20
C TYR A 414 -31.18 -1.31 -5.81
N HIS A 415 -30.22 -0.65 -6.44
CA HIS A 415 -28.80 -0.70 -6.03
C HIS A 415 -28.65 -0.26 -4.56
N ARG A 416 -29.23 0.90 -4.19
CA ARG A 416 -29.21 1.39 -2.80
C ARG A 416 -29.94 0.46 -1.83
N TYR A 417 -31.03 -0.18 -2.27
CA TYR A 417 -31.72 -1.20 -1.46
C TYR A 417 -30.78 -2.36 -1.11
N LEU A 418 -30.12 -2.94 -2.13
CA LEU A 418 -29.18 -4.04 -1.92
C LEU A 418 -27.98 -3.61 -1.05
N GLU A 419 -27.46 -2.41 -1.28
CA GLU A 419 -26.38 -1.84 -0.48
C GLU A 419 -26.77 -1.72 0.99
N ASN A 420 -27.92 -1.12 1.30
CA ASN A 420 -28.42 -0.99 2.66
C ASN A 420 -28.63 -2.36 3.32
N LYS A 421 -29.19 -3.33 2.59
CA LYS A 421 -29.39 -4.66 3.10
C LYS A 421 -28.10 -5.44 3.36
N LEU A 422 -27.04 -5.21 2.57
CA LEU A 422 -25.70 -5.74 2.85
C LEU A 422 -25.12 -5.13 4.14
N TYR A 423 -25.29 -3.83 4.37
CA TYR A 423 -24.89 -3.20 5.62
C TYR A 423 -25.66 -3.77 6.82
N GLU A 424 -26.97 -3.95 6.70
CA GLU A 424 -27.81 -4.49 7.78
C GLU A 424 -27.43 -5.95 8.12
N ALA A 425 -27.12 -6.78 7.12
CA ALA A 425 -26.88 -8.19 7.32
C ALA A 425 -25.44 -8.51 7.76
N PHE A 426 -24.46 -7.75 7.27
CA PHE A 426 -23.06 -8.09 7.44
C PHE A 426 -22.24 -7.04 8.21
N GLY A 427 -22.84 -5.92 8.58
CA GLY A 427 -22.17 -4.83 9.28
C GLY A 427 -21.49 -3.86 8.33
N PHE A 428 -20.18 -3.89 8.20
CA PHE A 428 -19.34 -2.93 7.44
C PHE A 428 -19.34 -1.53 8.05
N GLU A 429 -19.52 -1.39 9.36
CA GLU A 429 -19.45 -0.11 10.04
C GLU A 429 -18.10 0.58 9.73
N GLY A 430 -18.16 1.85 9.35
CA GLY A 430 -17.00 2.66 8.97
C GLY A 430 -16.37 2.30 7.62
N SER A 431 -16.77 1.19 7.02
CA SER A 431 -16.25 0.71 5.73
C SER A 431 -17.23 1.00 4.60
N PRO A 432 -16.82 1.65 3.51
CA PRO A 432 -17.62 1.67 2.29
C PRO A 432 -17.65 0.28 1.66
N ILE A 433 -18.73 -0.02 0.92
CA ILE A 433 -18.81 -1.18 0.05
C ILE A 433 -19.02 -0.74 -1.41
N ILE A 434 -18.59 -1.57 -2.34
CA ILE A 434 -18.76 -1.33 -3.78
C ILE A 434 -19.55 -2.48 -4.36
N ILE A 435 -20.64 -2.18 -5.04
CA ILE A 435 -21.46 -3.17 -5.75
C ILE A 435 -21.42 -2.82 -7.23
N ASN A 436 -20.90 -3.74 -8.02
CA ASN A 436 -20.92 -3.64 -9.49
C ASN A 436 -21.84 -4.72 -10.06
N SER A 437 -22.35 -4.51 -11.26
CA SER A 437 -23.14 -5.51 -11.99
C SER A 437 -22.49 -5.83 -13.33
N ALA A 438 -22.46 -7.13 -13.67
CA ALA A 438 -21.97 -7.63 -14.95
C ALA A 438 -23.02 -8.55 -15.59
N LYS A 439 -22.99 -8.64 -16.91
CA LYS A 439 -23.82 -9.58 -17.65
C LYS A 439 -23.28 -11.00 -17.41
N LYS A 440 -24.16 -11.97 -17.15
CA LYS A 440 -23.77 -13.38 -17.11
C LYS A 440 -23.41 -13.81 -18.54
N ASP A 441 -22.15 -14.16 -18.79
CA ASP A 441 -21.76 -14.77 -20.06
C ASP A 441 -22.41 -16.17 -20.20
N LYS A 442 -22.93 -16.45 -21.37
CA LYS A 442 -23.55 -17.75 -21.69
C LYS A 442 -22.52 -18.89 -21.92
N ARG A 443 -21.22 -18.66 -21.65
CA ARG A 443 -20.18 -19.69 -21.79
C ARG A 443 -19.94 -20.36 -20.44
N GLY A 444 -20.60 -21.49 -20.23
CA GLY A 444 -20.44 -22.34 -19.04
C GLY A 444 -21.70 -23.14 -18.74
N GLU A 445 -22.18 -23.89 -19.73
CA GLU A 445 -22.90 -25.16 -19.53
C GLU A 445 -21.99 -26.29 -19.99
#